data_bef9ed931c8596ce78e7c8f1a18acb98
#
_entry.id   bef9ed931c8596ce78e7c8f1a18acb98
#
_cell.length_a   1.000
_cell.length_b   1.000
_cell.length_c   1.000
_cell.angle_alpha   90.00
_cell.angle_beta   90.00
_cell.angle_gamma   90.00
#
_symmetry.space_group_name_H-M   'P 1'
#
loop_
_entity.id
_entity.type
_entity.pdbx_description
1 polymer ?
#
loop_
_entity_poly.entity_id
_entity_poly.type
_entity_poly.pdbx_seq_one_letter_code
_entity_poly.pdbx_strand_id
1 'polypeptide(L)'
;MTLQESRIHLPETAANELRGAMHQRTPAGSPATDTVFEFDVAVVGMGYVGLPTSLAFREAGYRVLGVDVSEHRLQTIRDGRADLLEGDRERLGRALEDPGFELTSDAARLSHSAAVVIAVPTPVDEYLVPDLSILRSACATVVEHAVGGQLVVLTSTSYVGSTKDMLALPLAARGLLPGLDVHVAFSPERINPGVDDFSQEEVPRVVGGITEACGQRAEMLLGKYVPKVHLVPTAEAAEMTKLLENTFRAVNIAFANELAKIFLEIIVAPAFTDEALEILTRKKNLRLLELDTTI
;
A
#
# COMPACT_ATOMS: atom_id res chain seq x y z
N MET A 1 18.21 3.59 -29.17
CA MET A 1 16.77 3.84 -29.32
C MET A 1 16.32 4.48 -28.01
N THR A 2 16.10 5.78 -28.05
CA THR A 2 15.88 6.64 -26.87
C THR A 2 14.50 6.38 -26.29
N LEU A 3 14.46 5.91 -25.04
CA LEU A 3 13.21 5.80 -24.26
C LEU A 3 12.70 7.21 -23.99
N GLN A 4 11.66 7.58 -24.72
CA GLN A 4 10.93 8.81 -24.52
C GLN A 4 9.97 8.58 -23.34
N GLU A 5 10.46 8.92 -22.15
CA GLU A 5 9.65 8.95 -20.92
C GLU A 5 8.45 9.88 -21.14
N SER A 6 7.26 9.34 -21.22
CA SER A 6 6.03 10.11 -21.08
C SER A 6 5.83 10.52 -19.62
N ARG A 7 6.67 11.41 -19.13
CA ARG A 7 6.38 12.19 -17.94
C ARG A 7 5.20 13.08 -18.30
N ILE A 8 4.10 12.98 -17.57
CA ILE A 8 3.12 14.07 -17.50
C ILE A 8 3.86 15.20 -16.78
N HIS A 9 4.56 16.01 -17.55
CA HIS A 9 5.23 17.21 -17.05
C HIS A 9 4.14 18.26 -16.93
N LEU A 10 3.56 18.40 -15.73
CA LEU A 10 2.92 19.67 -15.41
C LEU A 10 4.02 20.73 -15.41
N PRO A 11 3.85 21.86 -16.11
CA PRO A 11 4.85 22.92 -16.14
C PRO A 11 5.19 23.33 -14.70
N GLU A 12 6.45 23.66 -14.42
CA GLU A 12 6.91 24.16 -13.09
C GLU A 12 6.06 25.35 -12.59
N THR A 13 5.49 26.10 -13.51
CA THR A 13 4.50 27.16 -13.25
C THR A 13 3.26 26.63 -12.52
N ALA A 14 2.69 25.50 -12.92
CA ALA A 14 1.52 24.93 -12.26
C ALA A 14 1.84 24.41 -10.84
N ALA A 15 3.02 23.83 -10.64
CA ALA A 15 3.49 23.43 -9.30
C ALA A 15 3.74 24.63 -8.36
N ASN A 16 4.22 25.74 -8.91
CA ASN A 16 4.43 26.99 -8.17
C ASN A 16 3.14 27.76 -7.92
N GLU A 17 2.19 27.72 -8.85
CA GLU A 17 0.84 28.27 -8.68
C GLU A 17 0.07 27.53 -7.60
N LEU A 18 0.19 26.18 -7.54
CA LEU A 18 -0.39 25.38 -6.47
C LEU A 18 0.23 25.69 -5.10
N ARG A 19 1.55 25.88 -5.03
CA ARG A 19 2.21 26.35 -3.80
C ARG A 19 1.72 27.73 -3.40
N GLY A 20 1.52 28.64 -4.35
CA GLY A 20 0.96 29.97 -4.13
C GLY A 20 -0.48 29.92 -3.63
N ALA A 21 -1.33 29.09 -4.22
CA ALA A 21 -2.73 28.90 -3.83
C ALA A 21 -2.86 28.31 -2.41
N MET A 22 -1.99 27.36 -2.05
CA MET A 22 -1.94 26.78 -0.70
C MET A 22 -1.51 27.80 0.37
N HIS A 23 -0.69 28.81 0.01
CA HIS A 23 -0.26 29.86 0.95
C HIS A 23 -1.25 31.03 1.07
N GLN A 24 -2.12 31.23 0.09
CA GLN A 24 -3.02 32.39 0.04
C GLN A 24 -4.45 32.12 0.56
N ARG A 25 -4.86 30.85 0.66
CA ARG A 25 -6.11 30.49 1.34
C ARG A 25 -5.82 30.29 2.84
N THR A 26 -6.05 31.30 3.64
CA THR A 26 -6.30 31.15 5.07
C THR A 26 -7.48 30.18 5.22
N PRO A 27 -7.49 29.24 6.19
CA PRO A 27 -8.66 28.46 6.49
C PRO A 27 -9.77 29.41 6.93
N ALA A 28 -10.54 29.92 6.00
CA ALA A 28 -11.86 30.43 6.30
C ALA A 28 -12.57 29.23 6.90
N GLY A 29 -13.03 29.38 8.15
CA GLY A 29 -13.62 28.31 8.93
C GLY A 29 -14.45 27.40 8.02
N SER A 30 -14.02 26.15 7.87
CA SER A 30 -14.69 25.17 7.01
C SER A 30 -16.17 25.29 7.22
N PRO A 31 -16.99 25.41 6.18
CA PRO A 31 -18.24 24.74 6.23
C PRO A 31 -17.83 23.26 6.30
N ALA A 32 -17.86 22.67 7.50
CA ALA A 32 -18.10 21.26 7.63
C ALA A 32 -19.38 21.03 6.84
N THR A 33 -19.27 20.73 5.55
CA THR A 33 -20.32 20.00 4.89
C THR A 33 -20.37 18.72 5.70
N ASP A 34 -21.44 18.56 6.49
CA ASP A 34 -21.80 17.30 7.12
C ASP A 34 -22.09 16.28 6.00
N THR A 35 -21.04 15.94 5.26
CA THR A 35 -21.09 14.87 4.27
C THR A 35 -21.14 13.60 5.10
N VAL A 36 -22.31 13.09 5.30
CA VAL A 36 -22.53 11.79 5.96
C VAL A 36 -22.10 10.73 4.96
N PHE A 37 -20.93 10.16 5.17
CA PHE A 37 -20.44 9.05 4.36
C PHE A 37 -21.12 7.75 4.76
N GLU A 38 -21.47 6.95 3.75
CA GLU A 38 -22.06 5.63 3.92
C GLU A 38 -21.04 4.63 4.49
N PHE A 39 -19.77 4.73 4.02
CA PHE A 39 -18.65 3.91 4.45
C PHE A 39 -17.62 4.76 5.17
N ASP A 40 -16.97 4.17 6.16
CA ASP A 40 -15.87 4.81 6.86
C ASP A 40 -14.57 4.70 6.02
N VAL A 41 -14.40 3.58 5.29
CA VAL A 41 -13.26 3.35 4.42
C VAL A 41 -13.64 2.54 3.19
N ALA A 42 -13.15 2.95 2.01
CA ALA A 42 -13.07 2.13 0.81
C ALA A 42 -11.64 1.63 0.61
N VAL A 43 -11.48 0.38 0.17
CA VAL A 43 -10.18 -0.19 -0.22
C VAL A 43 -10.23 -0.53 -1.70
N VAL A 44 -9.34 0.06 -2.49
CA VAL A 44 -9.23 -0.15 -3.94
C VAL A 44 -8.16 -1.19 -4.22
N GLY A 45 -8.58 -2.27 -4.90
CA GLY A 45 -7.78 -3.45 -5.14
C GLY A 45 -8.01 -4.53 -4.08
N MET A 46 -8.80 -5.54 -4.40
CA MET A 46 -9.13 -6.69 -3.53
C MET A 46 -8.15 -7.84 -3.75
N GLY A 47 -6.88 -7.53 -3.94
CA GLY A 47 -5.79 -8.47 -4.10
C GLY A 47 -5.23 -8.98 -2.76
N TYR A 48 -3.97 -9.38 -2.80
CA TYR A 48 -3.22 -9.99 -1.71
C TYR A 48 -3.02 -9.06 -0.49
N VAL A 49 -2.99 -7.76 -0.73
CA VAL A 49 -2.85 -6.73 0.30
C VAL A 49 -4.21 -6.16 0.69
N GLY A 50 -5.01 -5.78 -0.30
CA GLY A 50 -6.23 -5.02 -0.05
C GLY A 50 -7.32 -5.80 0.64
N LEU A 51 -7.49 -7.09 0.34
CA LEU A 51 -8.51 -7.91 1.00
C LEU A 51 -8.19 -8.09 2.51
N PRO A 52 -6.98 -8.55 2.93
CA PRO A 52 -6.64 -8.58 4.36
C PRO A 52 -6.74 -7.22 5.05
N THR A 53 -6.33 -6.13 4.38
CA THR A 53 -6.46 -4.77 4.92
C THR A 53 -7.93 -4.39 5.14
N SER A 54 -8.83 -4.78 4.22
CA SER A 54 -10.27 -4.56 4.35
C SER A 54 -10.85 -5.31 5.55
N LEU A 55 -10.39 -6.55 5.77
CA LEU A 55 -10.81 -7.36 6.93
C LEU A 55 -10.31 -6.75 8.24
N ALA A 56 -9.07 -6.26 8.29
CA ALA A 56 -8.53 -5.57 9.46
C ALA A 56 -9.34 -4.30 9.81
N PHE A 57 -9.70 -3.49 8.82
CA PHE A 57 -10.58 -2.35 9.03
C PHE A 57 -11.96 -2.78 9.54
N ARG A 58 -12.53 -3.87 8.97
CA ARG A 58 -13.85 -4.36 9.42
C ARG A 58 -13.81 -4.82 10.88
N GLU A 59 -12.78 -5.55 11.30
CA GLU A 59 -12.60 -5.97 12.70
C GLU A 59 -12.39 -4.79 13.65
N ALA A 60 -11.74 -3.72 13.18
CA ALA A 60 -11.64 -2.47 13.94
C ALA A 60 -12.97 -1.69 14.04
N GLY A 61 -14.06 -2.24 13.47
CA GLY A 61 -15.42 -1.69 13.57
C GLY A 61 -15.79 -0.68 12.48
N TYR A 62 -14.97 -0.51 11.44
CA TYR A 62 -15.30 0.35 10.31
C TYR A 62 -16.32 -0.29 9.35
N ARG A 63 -17.19 0.53 8.75
CA ARG A 63 -17.96 0.13 7.56
C ARG A 63 -17.03 0.19 6.36
N VAL A 64 -16.87 -0.93 5.66
CA VAL A 64 -15.85 -1.11 4.63
C VAL A 64 -16.48 -1.36 3.27
N LEU A 65 -16.02 -0.64 2.26
CA LEU A 65 -16.30 -0.87 0.84
C LEU A 65 -15.06 -1.43 0.16
N GLY A 66 -15.08 -2.70 -0.26
CA GLY A 66 -14.04 -3.28 -1.11
C GLY A 66 -14.35 -3.01 -2.58
N VAL A 67 -13.42 -2.37 -3.29
CA VAL A 67 -13.56 -2.01 -4.70
C VAL A 67 -12.51 -2.73 -5.53
N ASP A 68 -12.93 -3.48 -6.55
CA ASP A 68 -12.02 -4.11 -7.52
C ASP A 68 -12.64 -4.10 -8.92
N VAL A 69 -11.84 -3.81 -9.92
CA VAL A 69 -12.29 -3.79 -11.33
C VAL A 69 -12.64 -5.18 -11.86
N SER A 70 -12.15 -6.24 -11.23
CA SER A 70 -12.37 -7.63 -11.61
C SER A 70 -13.59 -8.23 -10.90
N GLU A 71 -14.73 -8.26 -11.56
CA GLU A 71 -15.92 -8.92 -11.03
C GLU A 71 -15.67 -10.40 -10.73
N HIS A 72 -14.80 -11.06 -11.53
CA HIS A 72 -14.38 -12.43 -11.24
C HIS A 72 -13.66 -12.54 -9.87
N ARG A 73 -12.79 -11.57 -9.54
CA ARG A 73 -12.12 -11.52 -8.23
C ARG A 73 -13.14 -11.32 -7.12
N LEU A 74 -14.06 -10.38 -7.29
CA LEU A 74 -15.10 -10.11 -6.31
C LEU A 74 -15.99 -11.34 -6.08
N GLN A 75 -16.35 -12.06 -7.13
CA GLN A 75 -17.13 -13.29 -7.02
C GLN A 75 -16.35 -14.39 -6.29
N THR A 76 -15.05 -14.54 -6.57
CA THR A 76 -14.17 -15.49 -5.87
C THR A 76 -14.13 -15.21 -4.36
N ILE A 77 -14.13 -13.93 -3.98
CA ILE A 77 -14.16 -13.49 -2.57
C ILE A 77 -15.53 -13.81 -1.96
N ARG A 78 -16.64 -13.45 -2.63
CA ARG A 78 -18.01 -13.75 -2.16
C ARG A 78 -18.26 -15.24 -1.96
N ASP A 79 -17.65 -16.07 -2.80
CA ASP A 79 -17.72 -17.54 -2.70
C ASP A 79 -16.82 -18.12 -1.60
N GLY A 80 -16.08 -17.29 -0.85
CA GLY A 80 -15.13 -17.74 0.17
C GLY A 80 -13.90 -18.50 -0.38
N ARG A 81 -13.64 -18.38 -1.70
CA ARG A 81 -12.56 -19.11 -2.40
C ARG A 81 -11.31 -18.27 -2.63
N ALA A 82 -11.22 -17.07 -2.01
CA ALA A 82 -10.03 -16.26 -2.07
C ALA A 82 -8.83 -16.99 -1.47
N ASP A 83 -7.67 -16.83 -2.12
CA ASP A 83 -6.42 -17.34 -1.59
C ASP A 83 -5.98 -16.45 -0.41
N LEU A 84 -6.23 -16.95 0.80
CA LEU A 84 -5.99 -16.29 2.07
C LEU A 84 -5.34 -17.26 3.05
N LEU A 85 -4.62 -16.72 4.02
CA LEU A 85 -4.19 -17.46 5.20
C LEU A 85 -5.40 -17.95 6.01
N GLU A 86 -5.24 -18.99 6.83
CA GLU A 86 -6.36 -19.62 7.53
C GLU A 86 -7.11 -18.65 8.43
N GLY A 87 -6.39 -17.81 9.20
CA GLY A 87 -7.00 -16.77 10.03
C GLY A 87 -7.82 -15.75 9.24
N ASP A 88 -7.35 -15.34 8.07
CA ASP A 88 -8.07 -14.40 7.21
C ASP A 88 -9.29 -15.02 6.53
N ARG A 89 -9.32 -16.35 6.33
CA ARG A 89 -10.52 -17.04 5.82
C ARG A 89 -11.68 -16.98 6.81
N GLU A 90 -11.40 -17.17 8.11
CA GLU A 90 -12.43 -17.03 9.15
C GLU A 90 -12.92 -15.58 9.25
N ARG A 91 -12.00 -14.61 9.17
CA ARG A 91 -12.33 -13.18 9.13
C ARG A 91 -13.23 -12.84 7.95
N LEU A 92 -12.89 -13.36 6.76
CA LEU A 92 -13.70 -13.19 5.55
C LEU A 92 -15.10 -13.78 5.72
N GLY A 93 -15.23 -14.99 6.27
CA GLY A 93 -16.52 -15.60 6.53
C GLY A 93 -17.43 -14.72 7.37
N ARG A 94 -16.91 -14.16 8.48
CA ARG A 94 -17.64 -13.21 9.32
C ARG A 94 -17.97 -11.90 8.60
N ALA A 95 -17.03 -11.37 7.82
CA ALA A 95 -17.22 -10.11 7.11
C ALA A 95 -18.30 -10.20 6.03
N LEU A 96 -18.39 -11.31 5.30
CA LEU A 96 -19.38 -11.52 4.25
C LEU A 96 -20.82 -11.59 4.77
N GLU A 97 -21.02 -11.95 6.04
CA GLU A 97 -22.33 -11.96 6.71
C GLU A 97 -22.68 -10.59 7.33
N ASP A 98 -21.74 -9.66 7.36
CA ASP A 98 -21.90 -8.38 8.04
C ASP A 98 -22.33 -7.28 7.05
N PRO A 99 -23.44 -6.56 7.29
CA PRO A 99 -23.91 -5.48 6.42
C PRO A 99 -22.94 -4.28 6.36
N GLY A 100 -21.97 -4.21 7.26
CA GLY A 100 -20.90 -3.20 7.23
C GLY A 100 -19.73 -3.54 6.31
N PHE A 101 -19.81 -4.62 5.54
CA PHE A 101 -18.79 -5.00 4.55
C PHE A 101 -19.42 -5.26 3.19
N GLU A 102 -19.08 -4.44 2.22
CA GLU A 102 -19.59 -4.56 0.87
C GLU A 102 -18.46 -4.68 -0.17
N LEU A 103 -18.76 -5.38 -1.26
CA LEU A 103 -17.84 -5.56 -2.40
C LEU A 103 -18.50 -5.05 -3.68
N THR A 104 -17.80 -4.22 -4.46
CA THR A 104 -18.32 -3.65 -5.71
C THR A 104 -17.25 -3.45 -6.76
N SER A 105 -17.64 -3.50 -8.04
CA SER A 105 -16.83 -3.05 -9.18
C SER A 105 -17.18 -1.61 -9.61
N ASP A 106 -18.20 -1.01 -9.02
CA ASP A 106 -18.62 0.36 -9.31
C ASP A 106 -17.74 1.38 -8.57
N ALA A 107 -16.81 2.00 -9.30
CA ALA A 107 -15.91 3.01 -8.77
C ALA A 107 -16.62 4.31 -8.32
N ALA A 108 -17.82 4.62 -8.83
CA ALA A 108 -18.57 5.81 -8.43
C ALA A 108 -18.91 5.80 -6.92
N ARG A 109 -19.02 4.61 -6.32
CA ARG A 109 -19.27 4.45 -4.89
C ARG A 109 -18.11 4.89 -3.99
N LEU A 110 -16.91 5.15 -4.54
CA LEU A 110 -15.79 5.74 -3.80
C LEU A 110 -16.16 7.09 -3.19
N SER A 111 -17.05 7.85 -3.84
CA SER A 111 -17.55 9.14 -3.33
C SER A 111 -18.38 9.01 -2.04
N HIS A 112 -18.85 7.81 -1.69
CA HIS A 112 -19.61 7.52 -0.49
C HIS A 112 -18.75 7.11 0.73
N SER A 113 -17.43 7.16 0.62
CA SER A 113 -16.50 6.71 1.67
C SER A 113 -15.73 7.87 2.26
N ALA A 114 -15.58 7.92 3.59
CA ALA A 114 -14.83 8.97 4.27
C ALA A 114 -13.31 8.87 4.03
N ALA A 115 -12.82 7.65 3.84
CA ALA A 115 -11.44 7.39 3.46
C ALA A 115 -11.36 6.42 2.27
N VAL A 116 -10.32 6.56 1.44
CA VAL A 116 -10.01 5.65 0.33
C VAL A 116 -8.57 5.18 0.47
N VAL A 117 -8.35 3.88 0.56
CA VAL A 117 -7.02 3.24 0.62
C VAL A 117 -6.74 2.55 -0.70
N ILE A 118 -5.64 2.87 -1.36
CA ILE A 118 -5.25 2.30 -2.64
C ILE A 118 -4.21 1.21 -2.41
N ALA A 119 -4.58 -0.06 -2.67
CA ALA A 119 -3.78 -1.26 -2.42
C ALA A 119 -3.71 -2.16 -3.66
N VAL A 120 -3.33 -1.59 -4.81
CA VAL A 120 -3.22 -2.30 -6.08
C VAL A 120 -1.79 -2.82 -6.32
N PRO A 121 -1.61 -3.90 -7.09
CA PRO A 121 -0.29 -4.44 -7.38
C PRO A 121 0.54 -3.49 -8.27
N THR A 122 1.87 -3.55 -8.06
CA THR A 122 2.87 -2.86 -8.88
C THR A 122 3.89 -3.90 -9.35
N PRO A 123 3.55 -4.72 -10.36
CA PRO A 123 4.43 -5.76 -10.85
C PRO A 123 5.68 -5.18 -11.53
N VAL A 124 6.68 -6.02 -11.74
CA VAL A 124 7.81 -5.71 -12.61
C VAL A 124 7.62 -6.39 -13.96
N ASP A 125 8.13 -5.78 -15.01
CA ASP A 125 8.16 -6.35 -16.35
C ASP A 125 9.28 -7.39 -16.51
N GLU A 126 9.46 -7.93 -17.73
CA GLU A 126 10.51 -8.89 -18.06
C GLU A 126 11.94 -8.34 -17.89
N TYR A 127 12.11 -7.02 -17.83
CA TYR A 127 13.38 -6.32 -17.59
C TYR A 127 13.56 -5.89 -16.13
N LEU A 128 12.69 -6.33 -15.22
CA LEU A 128 12.65 -5.93 -13.81
C LEU A 128 12.39 -4.43 -13.60
N VAL A 129 11.73 -3.79 -14.58
CA VAL A 129 11.28 -2.39 -14.45
C VAL A 129 9.86 -2.39 -13.87
N PRO A 130 9.57 -1.55 -12.86
CA PRO A 130 8.22 -1.46 -12.29
C PRO A 130 7.17 -1.02 -13.31
N ASP A 131 6.13 -1.84 -13.49
CA ASP A 131 4.95 -1.44 -14.27
C ASP A 131 3.94 -0.74 -13.36
N LEU A 132 3.81 0.56 -13.55
CA LEU A 132 2.90 1.41 -12.78
C LEU A 132 1.56 1.66 -13.48
N SER A 133 1.25 0.97 -14.56
CA SER A 133 0.02 1.17 -15.34
C SER A 133 -1.24 0.96 -14.50
N ILE A 134 -1.29 -0.13 -13.74
CA ILE A 134 -2.40 -0.45 -12.83
C ILE A 134 -2.53 0.62 -11.74
N LEU A 135 -1.42 1.01 -11.13
CA LEU A 135 -1.41 2.04 -10.09
C LEU A 135 -1.88 3.39 -10.61
N ARG A 136 -1.41 3.81 -11.78
CA ARG A 136 -1.84 5.07 -12.44
C ARG A 136 -3.33 5.06 -12.74
N SER A 137 -3.84 3.94 -13.25
CA SER A 137 -5.28 3.78 -13.53
C SER A 137 -6.10 3.86 -12.25
N ALA A 138 -5.71 3.15 -11.19
CA ALA A 138 -6.40 3.18 -9.91
C ALA A 138 -6.39 4.59 -9.28
N CYS A 139 -5.24 5.28 -9.29
CA CYS A 139 -5.14 6.66 -8.80
C CYS A 139 -6.02 7.61 -9.63
N ALA A 140 -6.03 7.49 -10.95
CA ALA A 140 -6.89 8.31 -11.82
C ALA A 140 -8.38 8.10 -11.50
N THR A 141 -8.82 6.85 -11.32
CA THR A 141 -10.19 6.52 -10.91
C THR A 141 -10.54 7.12 -9.56
N VAL A 142 -9.65 7.00 -8.56
CA VAL A 142 -9.88 7.61 -7.24
C VAL A 142 -9.95 9.13 -7.35
N VAL A 143 -9.06 9.74 -8.12
CA VAL A 143 -9.10 11.20 -8.37
C VAL A 143 -10.41 11.59 -9.03
N GLU A 144 -10.90 10.86 -10.02
CA GLU A 144 -12.14 11.14 -10.72
C GLU A 144 -13.36 11.18 -9.80
N HIS A 145 -13.45 10.24 -8.85
CA HIS A 145 -14.60 10.10 -7.95
C HIS A 145 -14.42 10.76 -6.58
N ALA A 146 -13.25 11.38 -6.33
CA ALA A 146 -12.98 12.04 -5.06
C ALA A 146 -13.91 13.22 -4.80
N VAL A 147 -14.32 13.37 -3.54
CA VAL A 147 -15.16 14.47 -3.05
C VAL A 147 -14.54 15.15 -1.83
N GLY A 148 -15.00 16.36 -1.52
CA GLY A 148 -14.51 17.12 -0.37
C GLY A 148 -14.70 16.35 0.97
N GLY A 149 -13.75 16.51 1.89
CA GLY A 149 -13.75 15.86 3.20
C GLY A 149 -13.08 14.49 3.25
N GLN A 150 -12.77 13.87 2.12
CA GLN A 150 -12.15 12.54 2.05
C GLN A 150 -10.68 12.55 2.45
N LEU A 151 -10.22 11.40 2.98
CA LEU A 151 -8.83 11.03 3.11
C LEU A 151 -8.49 10.00 2.03
N VAL A 152 -7.43 10.23 1.25
CA VAL A 152 -6.88 9.25 0.31
C VAL A 152 -5.51 8.79 0.80
N VAL A 153 -5.33 7.48 0.99
CA VAL A 153 -4.07 6.87 1.42
C VAL A 153 -3.55 5.94 0.34
N LEU A 154 -2.36 6.23 -0.17
CA LEU A 154 -1.65 5.32 -1.08
C LEU A 154 -0.81 4.34 -0.26
N THR A 155 -0.96 3.03 -0.52
CA THR A 155 -0.17 1.99 0.16
C THR A 155 0.70 1.20 -0.81
N SER A 156 0.38 1.23 -2.10
CA SER A 156 1.14 0.53 -3.15
C SER A 156 2.56 1.08 -3.28
N THR A 157 3.54 0.19 -3.40
CA THR A 157 4.95 0.58 -3.57
C THR A 157 5.15 1.26 -4.92
N SER A 158 5.85 2.41 -4.92
CA SER A 158 6.13 3.21 -6.10
C SER A 158 7.42 4.01 -5.91
N TYR A 159 7.69 5.01 -6.75
CA TYR A 159 8.83 5.92 -6.64
C TYR A 159 8.55 7.06 -5.65
N VAL A 160 9.62 7.71 -5.18
CA VAL A 160 9.53 8.88 -4.28
C VAL A 160 8.90 10.07 -5.01
N GLY A 161 7.81 10.61 -4.47
CA GLY A 161 6.99 11.65 -5.08
C GLY A 161 5.73 11.14 -5.77
N SER A 162 5.52 9.83 -5.84
CA SER A 162 4.38 9.22 -6.52
C SER A 162 3.03 9.66 -5.97
N THR A 163 2.90 9.78 -4.66
CA THR A 163 1.66 10.25 -3.99
C THR A 163 1.31 11.68 -4.41
N LYS A 164 2.31 12.52 -4.53
CA LYS A 164 2.13 13.88 -5.01
C LYS A 164 1.73 13.92 -6.48
N ASP A 165 2.47 13.17 -7.34
CA ASP A 165 2.27 13.20 -8.79
C ASP A 165 0.94 12.56 -9.20
N MET A 166 0.57 11.43 -8.58
CA MET A 166 -0.60 10.65 -9.00
C MET A 166 -1.90 11.05 -8.29
N LEU A 167 -1.81 11.68 -7.11
CA LEU A 167 -2.99 12.02 -6.32
C LEU A 167 -3.07 13.51 -6.00
N ALA A 168 -2.07 14.10 -5.31
CA ALA A 168 -2.19 15.45 -4.78
C ALA A 168 -2.34 16.50 -5.89
N LEU A 169 -1.51 16.46 -6.93
CA LEU A 169 -1.57 17.40 -8.06
C LEU A 169 -2.85 17.22 -8.88
N PRO A 170 -3.27 15.99 -9.27
CA PRO A 170 -4.54 15.81 -9.99
C PRO A 170 -5.78 16.22 -9.18
N LEU A 171 -5.82 15.97 -7.87
CA LEU A 171 -6.92 16.43 -7.00
C LEU A 171 -6.99 17.95 -6.94
N ALA A 172 -5.84 18.61 -6.77
CA ALA A 172 -5.76 20.06 -6.79
C ALA A 172 -6.20 20.66 -8.14
N ALA A 173 -5.86 20.01 -9.26
CA ALA A 173 -6.32 20.43 -10.59
C ALA A 173 -7.85 20.32 -10.75
N ARG A 174 -8.51 19.42 -9.99
CA ARG A 174 -9.97 19.35 -9.87
C ARG A 174 -10.58 20.37 -8.88
N GLY A 175 -9.76 21.20 -8.24
CA GLY A 175 -10.20 22.15 -7.22
C GLY A 175 -10.32 21.57 -5.81
N LEU A 176 -9.85 20.32 -5.59
CA LEU A 176 -9.80 19.68 -4.28
C LEU A 176 -8.38 19.82 -3.72
N LEU A 177 -8.14 20.85 -2.90
CA LEU A 177 -6.81 21.17 -2.37
C LEU A 177 -6.42 20.22 -1.23
N PRO A 178 -5.29 19.48 -1.35
CA PRO A 178 -4.79 18.62 -0.27
C PRO A 178 -4.49 19.40 1.00
N GLY A 179 -4.99 18.89 2.14
CA GLY A 179 -4.84 19.53 3.45
C GLY A 179 -5.92 20.55 3.79
N LEU A 180 -6.80 20.90 2.83
CA LEU A 180 -7.95 21.80 3.00
C LEU A 180 -9.26 21.10 2.64
N ASP A 181 -9.43 20.77 1.36
CA ASP A 181 -10.67 20.16 0.85
C ASP A 181 -10.63 18.64 0.94
N VAL A 182 -9.46 18.04 0.75
CA VAL A 182 -9.19 16.59 0.88
C VAL A 182 -7.88 16.36 1.62
N HIS A 183 -7.66 15.15 2.10
CA HIS A 183 -6.40 14.76 2.72
C HIS A 183 -5.73 13.67 1.90
N VAL A 184 -4.40 13.74 1.74
CA VAL A 184 -3.64 12.78 0.94
C VAL A 184 -2.40 12.36 1.70
N ALA A 185 -2.19 11.04 1.86
CA ALA A 185 -1.06 10.50 2.59
C ALA A 185 -0.52 9.23 1.91
N PHE A 186 0.68 8.84 2.27
CA PHE A 186 1.29 7.57 1.94
C PHE A 186 1.54 6.75 3.21
N SER A 187 1.23 5.46 3.16
CA SER A 187 1.57 4.51 4.22
C SER A 187 1.94 3.16 3.60
N PRO A 188 3.23 2.80 3.57
CA PRO A 188 3.65 1.55 2.96
C PRO A 188 3.07 0.33 3.67
N GLU A 189 2.64 -0.66 2.88
CA GLU A 189 2.24 -1.96 3.39
C GLU A 189 3.46 -2.82 3.71
N ARG A 190 3.37 -3.61 4.79
CA ARG A 190 4.45 -4.48 5.27
C ARG A 190 4.09 -5.96 5.30
N ILE A 191 3.01 -6.35 4.61
CA ILE A 191 2.63 -7.77 4.48
C ILE A 191 3.74 -8.49 3.72
N ASN A 192 4.27 -9.55 4.33
CA ASN A 192 5.15 -10.51 3.66
C ASN A 192 4.28 -11.65 3.12
N PRO A 193 4.15 -11.80 1.80
CA PRO A 193 3.40 -12.89 1.22
C PRO A 193 4.01 -14.25 1.64
N GLY A 194 3.17 -15.13 2.22
CA GLY A 194 3.56 -16.51 2.52
C GLY A 194 4.33 -16.73 3.83
N VAL A 195 4.38 -15.75 4.73
CA VAL A 195 4.96 -15.91 6.07
C VAL A 195 3.85 -15.67 7.10
N ASP A 196 3.54 -16.69 7.89
CA ASP A 196 2.48 -16.69 8.90
C ASP A 196 2.87 -16.04 10.24
N ASP A 197 4.11 -15.51 10.35
CA ASP A 197 4.69 -15.19 11.65
C ASP A 197 4.18 -13.90 12.31
N PHE A 198 3.53 -12.99 11.55
CA PHE A 198 3.02 -11.73 12.10
C PHE A 198 1.69 -11.34 11.47
N SER A 199 0.70 -11.02 12.30
CA SER A 199 -0.54 -10.39 11.84
C SER A 199 -0.25 -8.95 11.39
N GLN A 200 -1.01 -8.43 10.41
CA GLN A 200 -0.89 -7.03 9.97
C GLN A 200 -1.01 -6.03 11.12
N GLU A 201 -1.71 -6.42 12.16
CA GLU A 201 -2.01 -5.62 13.34
C GLU A 201 -0.82 -5.49 14.28
N GLU A 202 0.19 -6.37 14.19
CA GLU A 202 1.37 -6.34 15.05
C GLU A 202 2.51 -5.48 14.49
N VAL A 203 2.46 -5.16 13.20
CA VAL A 203 3.54 -4.44 12.52
C VAL A 203 3.31 -2.92 12.56
N PRO A 204 4.24 -2.14 13.14
CA PRO A 204 4.15 -0.68 13.13
C PRO A 204 4.07 -0.13 11.70
N ARG A 205 3.24 0.90 11.49
CA ARG A 205 3.08 1.59 10.21
C ARG A 205 3.85 2.90 10.18
N VAL A 206 4.44 3.21 9.04
CA VAL A 206 4.97 4.55 8.75
C VAL A 206 3.92 5.31 7.96
N VAL A 207 3.68 6.57 8.29
CA VAL A 207 2.72 7.44 7.61
C VAL A 207 3.37 8.78 7.31
N GLY A 208 3.22 9.25 6.08
CA GLY A 208 3.60 10.61 5.68
C GLY A 208 2.49 11.27 4.89
N GLY A 209 2.14 12.50 5.24
CA GLY A 209 1.12 13.28 4.54
C GLY A 209 1.71 14.26 3.52
N ILE A 210 0.90 14.67 2.55
CA ILE A 210 1.24 15.81 1.68
C ILE A 210 1.32 17.12 2.51
N THR A 211 0.53 17.20 3.56
CA THR A 211 0.62 18.21 4.61
C THR A 211 0.59 17.53 5.97
N GLU A 212 0.95 18.25 7.03
CA GLU A 212 0.88 17.74 8.40
C GLU A 212 -0.54 17.25 8.74
N ALA A 213 -1.57 18.02 8.41
CA ALA A 213 -2.97 17.65 8.62
C ALA A 213 -3.35 16.34 7.87
N CYS A 214 -2.81 16.13 6.68
CA CYS A 214 -3.00 14.87 5.94
C CYS A 214 -2.38 13.69 6.68
N GLY A 215 -1.16 13.84 7.21
CA GLY A 215 -0.48 12.81 7.98
C GLY A 215 -1.22 12.45 9.26
N GLN A 216 -1.63 13.46 10.04
CA GLN A 216 -2.40 13.28 11.28
C GLN A 216 -3.73 12.55 11.05
N ARG A 217 -4.43 12.89 9.95
CA ARG A 217 -5.70 12.22 9.63
C ARG A 217 -5.51 10.77 9.21
N ALA A 218 -4.44 10.46 8.48
CA ALA A 218 -4.08 9.10 8.13
C ALA A 218 -3.60 8.29 9.36
N GLU A 219 -2.87 8.91 10.27
CA GLU A 219 -2.49 8.32 11.55
C GLU A 219 -3.73 7.92 12.38
N MET A 220 -4.72 8.80 12.47
CA MET A 220 -5.99 8.50 13.17
C MET A 220 -6.76 7.33 12.54
N LEU A 221 -6.79 7.23 11.20
CA LEU A 221 -7.44 6.11 10.51
C LEU A 221 -6.72 4.79 10.81
N LEU A 222 -5.41 4.75 10.60
CA LEU A 222 -4.63 3.52 10.72
C LEU A 222 -4.42 3.08 12.17
N GLY A 223 -4.28 4.03 13.11
CA GLY A 223 -4.06 3.78 14.53
C GLY A 223 -5.19 3.05 15.25
N LYS A 224 -6.35 2.83 14.58
CA LYS A 224 -7.42 2.02 15.16
C LYS A 224 -7.18 0.52 15.03
N TYR A 225 -6.39 0.07 14.07
CA TYR A 225 -6.14 -1.35 13.87
C TYR A 225 -4.66 -1.74 13.94
N VAL A 226 -3.74 -0.77 13.89
CA VAL A 226 -2.30 -1.04 14.10
C VAL A 226 -1.85 -0.50 15.44
N PRO A 227 -0.95 -1.22 16.16
CA PRO A 227 -0.58 -0.87 17.53
C PRO A 227 0.26 0.39 17.60
N LYS A 228 0.96 0.73 16.53
CA LYS A 228 1.84 1.90 16.48
C LYS A 228 1.94 2.47 15.08
N VAL A 229 1.70 3.77 14.98
CA VAL A 229 1.93 4.56 13.77
C VAL A 229 3.10 5.50 14.00
N HIS A 230 4.05 5.52 13.07
CA HIS A 230 5.16 6.46 13.05
C HIS A 230 4.88 7.52 11.99
N LEU A 231 4.54 8.73 12.44
CA LEU A 231 4.35 9.85 11.57
C LEU A 231 5.71 10.41 11.13
N VAL A 232 5.92 10.51 9.81
CA VAL A 232 7.10 11.16 9.22
C VAL A 232 6.69 12.48 8.54
N PRO A 233 7.63 13.42 8.33
CA PRO A 233 7.30 14.78 7.93
C PRO A 233 6.56 14.90 6.59
N THR A 234 6.81 14.01 5.62
CA THR A 234 6.24 14.10 4.27
C THR A 234 5.88 12.72 3.70
N ALA A 235 5.03 12.71 2.69
CA ALA A 235 4.71 11.48 1.94
C ALA A 235 5.97 10.89 1.29
N GLU A 236 6.86 11.72 0.75
CA GLU A 236 8.12 11.31 0.15
C GLU A 236 9.05 10.60 1.16
N ALA A 237 9.07 11.04 2.42
CA ALA A 237 9.83 10.36 3.47
C ALA A 237 9.28 8.96 3.76
N ALA A 238 7.96 8.79 3.77
CA ALA A 238 7.31 7.49 3.94
C ALA A 238 7.55 6.57 2.73
N GLU A 239 7.49 7.10 1.51
CA GLU A 239 7.80 6.38 0.27
C GLU A 239 9.25 5.90 0.26
N MET A 240 10.21 6.78 0.62
CA MET A 240 11.62 6.44 0.70
C MET A 240 11.90 5.36 1.74
N THR A 241 11.20 5.36 2.88
CA THR A 241 11.33 4.33 3.90
C THR A 241 11.06 2.95 3.31
N LYS A 242 9.98 2.79 2.52
CA LYS A 242 9.65 1.51 1.87
C LYS A 242 10.71 1.06 0.87
N LEU A 243 11.20 1.97 0.05
CA LEU A 243 12.25 1.67 -0.94
C LEU A 243 13.56 1.27 -0.26
N LEU A 244 13.94 1.99 0.80
CA LEU A 244 15.14 1.69 1.57
C LEU A 244 15.07 0.30 2.23
N GLU A 245 13.95 -0.03 2.87
CA GLU A 245 13.72 -1.34 3.49
C GLU A 245 13.79 -2.47 2.45
N ASN A 246 13.13 -2.30 1.30
CA ASN A 246 13.16 -3.30 0.23
C ASN A 246 14.57 -3.47 -0.34
N THR A 247 15.31 -2.37 -0.56
CA THR A 247 16.70 -2.41 -1.05
C THR A 247 17.61 -3.08 -0.05
N PHE A 248 17.53 -2.73 1.23
CA PHE A 248 18.31 -3.35 2.30
C PHE A 248 18.08 -4.85 2.37
N ARG A 249 16.80 -5.29 2.33
CA ARG A 249 16.45 -6.71 2.30
C ARG A 249 17.04 -7.41 1.07
N ALA A 250 16.89 -6.84 -0.13
CA ALA A 250 17.40 -7.43 -1.36
C ALA A 250 18.93 -7.59 -1.32
N VAL A 251 19.66 -6.58 -0.84
CA VAL A 251 21.13 -6.62 -0.69
C VAL A 251 21.55 -7.70 0.30
N ASN A 252 20.89 -7.80 1.46
CA ASN A 252 21.22 -8.81 2.47
C ASN A 252 20.93 -10.23 1.96
N ILE A 253 19.83 -10.46 1.27
CA ILE A 253 19.50 -11.76 0.67
C ILE A 253 20.56 -12.12 -0.40
N ALA A 254 20.91 -11.19 -1.28
CA ALA A 254 21.92 -11.42 -2.30
C ALA A 254 23.28 -11.74 -1.67
N PHE A 255 23.69 -10.99 -0.66
CA PHE A 255 24.93 -11.21 0.08
C PHE A 255 24.96 -12.59 0.76
N ALA A 256 23.89 -12.95 1.46
CA ALA A 256 23.78 -14.27 2.09
C ALA A 256 23.85 -15.43 1.07
N ASN A 257 23.22 -15.24 -0.10
CA ASN A 257 23.25 -16.23 -1.17
C ASN A 257 24.67 -16.38 -1.77
N GLU A 258 25.40 -15.29 -1.97
CA GLU A 258 26.79 -15.37 -2.46
C GLU A 258 27.71 -16.03 -1.42
N LEU A 259 27.59 -15.68 -0.14
CA LEU A 259 28.33 -16.37 0.92
C LEU A 259 28.01 -17.88 0.95
N ALA A 260 26.73 -18.25 0.82
CA ALA A 260 26.35 -19.65 0.81
C ALA A 260 27.01 -20.44 -0.34
N LYS A 261 27.13 -19.84 -1.53
CA LYS A 261 27.86 -20.43 -2.66
C LYS A 261 29.33 -20.63 -2.32
N ILE A 262 30.01 -19.59 -1.81
CA ILE A 262 31.42 -19.64 -1.44
C ILE A 262 31.66 -20.73 -0.38
N PHE A 263 30.85 -20.80 0.67
CA PHE A 263 30.98 -21.82 1.70
C PHE A 263 30.77 -23.23 1.17
N LEU A 264 29.83 -23.43 0.24
CA LEU A 264 29.63 -24.74 -0.42
C LEU A 264 30.80 -25.12 -1.28
N GLU A 265 31.37 -24.20 -2.04
CA GLU A 265 32.55 -24.46 -2.89
C GLU A 265 33.84 -24.71 -2.08
N ILE A 266 34.08 -23.96 -1.01
CA ILE A 266 35.32 -24.07 -0.22
C ILE A 266 35.28 -25.24 0.77
N ILE A 267 34.12 -25.52 1.41
CA ILE A 267 34.00 -26.50 2.48
C ILE A 267 33.64 -27.88 1.97
N VAL A 268 32.94 -27.98 0.86
CA VAL A 268 32.34 -29.24 0.38
C VAL A 268 33.20 -29.91 -0.70
N ALA A 269 34.06 -29.16 -1.42
CA ALA A 269 34.74 -29.68 -2.61
C ALA A 269 35.76 -30.79 -2.38
N PRO A 270 36.47 -30.96 -1.25
CA PRO A 270 37.43 -32.07 -1.11
C PRO A 270 37.14 -33.12 -0.03
N ALA A 271 36.15 -32.96 0.86
CA ALA A 271 36.10 -33.74 2.09
C ALA A 271 34.76 -34.44 2.42
N PHE A 272 33.74 -34.30 1.59
CA PHE A 272 32.40 -34.83 1.92
C PHE A 272 31.94 -35.88 0.92
N THR A 273 31.39 -36.97 1.45
CA THR A 273 30.70 -38.01 0.69
C THR A 273 29.39 -37.47 0.08
N ASP A 274 28.94 -38.08 -1.03
CA ASP A 274 27.68 -37.72 -1.72
C ASP A 274 26.49 -37.60 -0.76
N GLU A 275 26.48 -38.40 0.33
CA GLU A 275 25.46 -38.39 1.36
C GLU A 275 25.43 -37.09 2.20
N ALA A 276 26.60 -36.55 2.51
CA ALA A 276 26.73 -35.26 3.21
C ALA A 276 26.34 -34.07 2.31
N LEU A 277 26.60 -34.17 1.00
CA LEU A 277 26.16 -33.22 -0.01
C LEU A 277 24.62 -33.19 -0.13
N GLU A 278 23.97 -34.36 -0.10
CA GLU A 278 22.51 -34.47 -0.13
C GLU A 278 21.85 -33.86 1.12
N ILE A 279 22.42 -34.09 2.30
CA ILE A 279 21.95 -33.51 3.56
C ILE A 279 22.11 -31.99 3.58
N LEU A 280 23.24 -31.46 3.08
CA LEU A 280 23.48 -30.02 3.00
C LEU A 280 22.56 -29.35 1.98
N THR A 281 22.31 -30.00 0.86
CA THR A 281 21.39 -29.50 -0.18
C THR A 281 19.93 -29.50 0.30
N ARG A 282 19.51 -30.50 1.05
CA ARG A 282 18.19 -30.53 1.71
C ARG A 282 18.06 -29.46 2.80
N LYS A 283 19.08 -29.19 3.59
CA LYS A 283 19.10 -28.15 4.62
C LYS A 283 19.23 -26.73 4.04
N LYS A 284 19.70 -26.58 2.80
CA LYS A 284 19.84 -25.27 2.11
C LYS A 284 18.52 -24.50 2.05
N ASN A 285 17.38 -25.19 1.96
CA ASN A 285 16.07 -24.54 1.90
C ASN A 285 15.49 -24.13 3.26
N LEU A 286 16.09 -24.56 4.37
CA LEU A 286 15.51 -24.37 5.69
C LEU A 286 16.30 -23.41 6.61
N ARG A 287 17.57 -23.17 6.38
CA ARG A 287 18.40 -22.37 7.33
C ARG A 287 18.86 -21.00 6.86
N LEU A 288 18.82 -20.68 5.60
CA LEU A 288 19.17 -19.34 5.11
C LEU A 288 18.09 -18.29 5.40
N LEU A 289 16.87 -18.74 5.73
CA LEU A 289 15.78 -17.87 6.18
C LEU A 289 15.82 -17.56 7.69
N GLU A 290 16.51 -18.37 8.50
CA GLU A 290 16.58 -18.19 9.95
C GLU A 290 17.72 -17.26 10.43
N LEU A 291 18.64 -16.87 9.55
CA LEU A 291 19.75 -15.96 9.92
C LEU A 291 19.38 -14.48 9.90
N ASP A 292 18.14 -14.13 9.60
CA ASP A 292 17.73 -12.75 9.30
C ASP A 292 16.88 -12.07 10.39
N THR A 293 16.81 -12.61 11.60
CA THR A 293 15.89 -12.05 12.60
C THR A 293 16.53 -11.41 13.82
N THR A 294 17.85 -11.22 13.83
CA THR A 294 18.49 -10.68 15.04
C THR A 294 19.61 -9.67 14.75
N ILE A 295 19.28 -8.59 14.00
CA ILE A 295 20.02 -7.32 14.11
C ILE A 295 19.04 -6.17 14.00
#